data_978984b14647c449264a615f3fa814f7
#
_entry.id   978984b14647c449264a615f3fa814f7
#
_cell.length_a   1.000
_cell.length_b   1.000
_cell.length_c   1.000
_cell.angle_alpha   90.00
_cell.angle_beta   90.00
_cell.angle_gamma   90.00
#
_symmetry.space_group_name_H-M   'P 1'
#
loop_
_entity.id
_entity.type
_entity.pdbx_description
1 polymer ?
#
loop_
_entity_poly.entity_id
_entity_poly.type
_entity_poly.pdbx_seq_one_letter_code
_entity_poly.pdbx_strand_id
1 'polypeptide(L)'
;VRPDALITSNTSSLPASRLFDRLEHKGRATVTHFFAPAFRNPAVEVIRWAEADPEVVDYLSWLFCATGKVPLLTEDVLCFMLDRVFDNWCNEAAYLLDRATAGEIDTVAGDYVHAGPFFVLNLARGNPIIVETNTLQMEEGEHYRPASIFRSVDTWKTVPPGKAAAVDATTAGQIRDRLLGSLFCQSVDIVDRSIASASDLELGCCLALG
;
A
#
# COMPACT_ATOMS: atom_id res chain seq x y z
N VAL A 1 4.81 -3.85 30.79
CA VAL A 1 5.77 -4.25 29.74
C VAL A 1 7.17 -4.10 30.33
N ARG A 2 8.08 -5.04 30.04
CA ARG A 2 9.48 -4.94 30.50
C ARG A 2 10.12 -3.67 29.96
N PRO A 3 11.05 -3.04 30.69
CA PRO A 3 11.69 -1.79 30.25
C PRO A 3 12.48 -1.92 28.94
N ASP A 4 12.97 -3.15 28.64
CA ASP A 4 13.76 -3.49 27.45
C ASP A 4 12.92 -4.06 26.28
N ALA A 5 11.59 -4.14 26.43
CA ALA A 5 10.73 -4.66 25.39
C ALA A 5 10.57 -3.66 24.25
N LEU A 6 10.73 -4.13 23.01
CA LEU A 6 10.38 -3.38 21.82
C LEU A 6 8.85 -3.34 21.65
N ILE A 7 8.34 -2.24 21.15
CA ILE A 7 6.93 -2.03 20.88
C ILE A 7 6.77 -1.77 19.38
N THR A 8 5.99 -2.61 18.71
CA THR A 8 5.69 -2.39 17.29
C THR A 8 4.20 -2.34 17.02
N SER A 9 3.79 -1.54 16.06
CA SER A 9 2.42 -1.51 15.53
C SER A 9 2.42 -2.05 14.11
N ASN A 10 1.34 -2.72 13.72
CA ASN A 10 1.11 -3.18 12.34
C ASN A 10 0.10 -2.28 11.61
N THR A 11 0.05 -1.00 11.95
CA THR A 11 -0.78 -0.04 11.21
C THR A 11 -0.28 0.06 9.77
N SER A 12 -1.20 0.26 8.85
CA SER A 12 -0.93 0.45 7.42
C SER A 12 -0.85 1.92 7.01
N SER A 13 -1.36 2.84 7.84
CA SER A 13 -1.58 4.23 7.41
C SER A 13 -1.11 5.30 8.39
N LEU A 14 -1.13 4.99 9.70
CA LEU A 14 -0.78 5.97 10.73
C LEU A 14 0.72 5.99 11.01
N PRO A 15 1.40 7.14 10.89
CA PRO A 15 2.81 7.29 11.22
C PRO A 15 3.13 6.94 12.67
N ALA A 16 4.33 6.41 12.90
CA ALA A 16 4.84 6.11 14.24
C ALA A 16 4.82 7.35 15.15
N SER A 17 5.15 8.51 14.62
CA SER A 17 5.09 9.80 15.30
C SER A 17 3.71 10.13 15.87
N ARG A 18 2.63 9.73 15.21
CA ARG A 18 1.26 9.91 15.72
C ARG A 18 0.86 8.83 16.72
N LEU A 19 1.29 7.58 16.50
CA LEU A 19 0.93 6.45 17.35
C LEU A 19 1.62 6.48 18.69
N PHE A 20 2.90 6.83 18.69
CA PHE A 20 3.77 6.71 19.85
C PHE A 20 4.09 8.05 20.53
N ASP A 21 3.40 9.13 20.14
CA ASP A 21 3.62 10.47 20.69
C ASP A 21 3.57 10.53 22.22
N ARG A 22 2.69 9.73 22.84
CA ARG A 22 2.49 9.71 24.30
C ARG A 22 3.36 8.70 25.03
N LEU A 23 4.23 7.98 24.35
CA LEU A 23 5.16 7.07 25.02
C LEU A 23 6.27 7.82 25.73
N GLU A 24 6.57 7.43 26.96
CA GLU A 24 7.69 7.97 27.73
C GLU A 24 9.04 7.55 27.12
N HIS A 25 9.13 6.30 26.65
CA HIS A 25 10.35 5.73 26.05
C HIS A 25 10.13 5.43 24.58
N LYS A 26 10.17 6.44 23.74
CA LYS A 26 9.87 6.38 22.32
C LYS A 26 10.94 5.62 21.52
N GLY A 27 12.22 5.68 21.93
CA GLY A 27 13.33 5.07 21.22
C GLY A 27 13.17 3.58 20.92
N ARG A 28 12.39 2.86 21.74
CA ARG A 28 12.11 1.41 21.57
C ARG A 28 10.83 1.09 20.80
N ALA A 29 10.20 2.07 20.19
CA ALA A 29 8.92 1.90 19.50
C ALA A 29 9.03 2.28 18.02
N THR A 30 8.47 1.46 17.14
CA THR A 30 8.30 1.80 15.73
C THR A 30 7.14 1.04 15.09
N VAL A 31 6.91 1.25 13.81
CA VAL A 31 5.94 0.47 13.02
C VAL A 31 6.66 -0.61 12.23
N THR A 32 6.06 -1.81 12.22
CA THR A 32 6.47 -2.92 11.36
C THR A 32 5.22 -3.38 10.61
N HIS A 33 5.10 -2.92 9.36
CA HIS A 33 3.89 -3.14 8.58
C HIS A 33 4.02 -4.38 7.70
N PHE A 34 3.18 -5.38 7.96
CA PHE A 34 3.13 -6.65 7.22
C PHE A 34 2.01 -6.62 6.20
N PHE A 35 2.26 -7.21 5.03
CA PHE A 35 1.27 -7.31 3.96
C PHE A 35 0.49 -8.63 4.02
N ALA A 36 -0.80 -8.53 3.76
CA ALA A 36 -1.68 -9.70 3.79
C ALA A 36 -1.45 -10.63 2.59
N PRO A 37 -1.47 -11.96 2.79
CA PRO A 37 -1.49 -12.64 4.07
C PRO A 37 -0.07 -12.74 4.66
N ALA A 38 0.13 -12.18 5.85
CA ALA A 38 1.45 -12.00 6.46
C ALA A 38 2.30 -13.28 6.58
N PHE A 39 1.68 -14.46 6.65
CA PHE A 39 2.39 -15.73 6.71
C PHE A 39 2.95 -16.20 5.35
N ARG A 40 2.51 -15.62 4.24
CA ARG A 40 2.98 -15.93 2.88
C ARG A 40 3.75 -14.78 2.24
N ASN A 41 3.27 -13.55 2.42
CA ASN A 41 3.91 -12.37 1.85
C ASN A 41 5.25 -12.14 2.58
N PRO A 42 6.38 -12.10 1.87
CA PRO A 42 7.69 -11.94 2.51
C PRO A 42 7.97 -10.50 2.92
N ALA A 43 7.36 -9.50 2.30
CA ALA A 43 7.65 -8.09 2.56
C ALA A 43 7.19 -7.65 3.96
N VAL A 44 7.98 -6.80 4.59
CA VAL A 44 7.63 -6.06 5.80
C VAL A 44 8.30 -4.69 5.77
N GLU A 45 7.52 -3.62 5.87
CA GLU A 45 8.07 -2.29 6.04
C GLU A 45 8.51 -2.08 7.49
N VAL A 46 9.74 -1.62 7.68
CA VAL A 46 10.28 -1.20 8.96
C VAL A 46 10.42 0.33 8.94
N ILE A 47 9.65 1.00 9.78
CA ILE A 47 9.50 2.45 9.70
C ILE A 47 10.59 3.14 10.50
N ARG A 48 11.32 4.03 9.84
CA ARG A 48 12.31 4.93 10.46
C ARG A 48 11.60 6.23 10.86
N TRP A 49 11.54 6.49 12.14
CA TRP A 49 11.04 7.77 12.63
C TRP A 49 12.03 8.43 13.60
N ALA A 50 11.96 9.75 13.71
CA ALA A 50 13.01 10.55 14.32
C ALA A 50 13.32 10.19 15.78
N GLU A 51 12.37 9.61 16.51
CA GLU A 51 12.53 9.27 17.93
C GLU A 51 12.80 7.78 18.16
N ALA A 52 12.80 6.92 17.13
CA ALA A 52 13.24 5.53 17.26
C ALA A 52 14.76 5.44 17.34
N ASP A 53 15.26 4.64 18.27
CA ASP A 53 16.69 4.35 18.33
C ASP A 53 17.11 3.60 17.05
N PRO A 54 18.16 4.04 16.33
CA PRO A 54 18.60 3.37 15.10
C PRO A 54 18.89 1.88 15.31
N GLU A 55 19.44 1.51 16.47
CA GLU A 55 19.70 0.11 16.82
C GLU A 55 18.42 -0.76 16.87
N VAL A 56 17.26 -0.16 17.16
CA VAL A 56 15.98 -0.87 17.15
C VAL A 56 15.55 -1.17 15.72
N VAL A 57 15.71 -0.22 14.81
CA VAL A 57 15.41 -0.40 13.38
C VAL A 57 16.33 -1.46 12.77
N ASP A 58 17.62 -1.39 13.07
CA ASP A 58 18.63 -2.36 12.60
C ASP A 58 18.34 -3.77 13.15
N TYR A 59 18.03 -3.87 14.44
CA TYR A 59 17.68 -5.15 15.06
C TYR A 59 16.41 -5.76 14.44
N LEU A 60 15.35 -4.98 14.24
CA LEU A 60 14.12 -5.45 13.62
C LEU A 60 14.36 -5.90 12.18
N SER A 61 15.15 -5.15 11.42
CA SER A 61 15.54 -5.53 10.05
C SER A 61 16.30 -6.85 10.04
N TRP A 62 17.29 -7.01 10.93
CA TRP A 62 18.01 -8.28 11.10
C TRP A 62 17.05 -9.43 11.51
N LEU A 63 16.18 -9.20 12.48
CA LEU A 63 15.23 -10.19 12.97
C LEU A 63 14.31 -10.68 11.85
N PHE A 64 13.79 -9.77 11.03
CA PHE A 64 12.94 -10.13 9.91
C PHE A 64 13.70 -10.91 8.84
N CYS A 65 14.91 -10.51 8.48
CA CYS A 65 15.78 -11.32 7.62
C CYS A 65 15.99 -12.73 8.18
N ALA A 66 16.33 -12.85 9.46
CA ALA A 66 16.58 -14.12 10.13
C ALA A 66 15.32 -15.03 10.17
N THR A 67 14.13 -14.45 10.09
CA THR A 67 12.84 -15.18 10.07
C THR A 67 12.29 -15.41 8.66
N GLY A 68 13.06 -15.08 7.61
CA GLY A 68 12.69 -15.31 6.21
C GLY A 68 11.79 -14.22 5.62
N LYS A 69 11.71 -13.06 6.25
CA LYS A 69 11.08 -11.85 5.71
C LYS A 69 12.09 -10.99 4.95
N VAL A 70 11.58 -10.08 4.17
CA VAL A 70 12.34 -9.06 3.45
C VAL A 70 11.97 -7.70 4.03
N PRO A 71 12.78 -7.13 4.94
CA PRO A 71 12.54 -5.81 5.49
C PRO A 71 12.80 -4.73 4.44
N LEU A 72 11.89 -3.77 4.35
CA LEU A 72 11.93 -2.61 3.49
C LEU A 72 11.99 -1.37 4.39
N LEU A 73 13.02 -0.56 4.24
CA LEU A 73 13.18 0.63 5.06
C LEU A 73 12.36 1.79 4.50
N THR A 74 11.48 2.34 5.31
CA THR A 74 10.54 3.38 4.92
C THR A 74 10.51 4.49 5.97
N GLU A 75 10.40 5.74 5.54
CA GLU A 75 10.27 6.89 6.44
C GLU A 75 8.86 6.98 7.04
N ASP A 76 8.75 7.75 8.13
CA ASP A 76 7.54 7.92 8.91
C ASP A 76 6.56 8.92 8.26
N VAL A 77 5.83 8.45 7.26
CA VAL A 77 4.83 9.22 6.51
C VAL A 77 3.47 8.53 6.53
N LEU A 78 2.41 9.25 6.15
CA LEU A 78 1.08 8.65 5.95
C LEU A 78 1.13 7.54 4.91
N CYS A 79 0.54 6.38 5.23
CA CYS A 79 0.43 5.22 4.33
C CYS A 79 1.77 4.65 3.84
N PHE A 80 2.86 5.03 4.49
CA PHE A 80 4.23 4.57 4.25
C PHE A 80 4.62 4.55 2.77
N MET A 81 5.16 3.45 2.25
CA MET A 81 5.57 3.32 0.85
C MET A 81 4.56 2.51 0.03
N LEU A 82 4.28 1.27 0.43
CA LEU A 82 3.54 0.34 -0.44
C LEU A 82 2.04 0.56 -0.43
N ASP A 83 1.44 0.90 0.70
CA ASP A 83 0.01 1.24 0.72
C ASP A 83 -0.25 2.56 0.01
N ARG A 84 0.70 3.49 0.02
CA ARG A 84 0.64 4.70 -0.80
C ARG A 84 0.53 4.36 -2.30
N VAL A 85 1.29 3.38 -2.78
CA VAL A 85 1.19 2.90 -4.17
C VAL A 85 -0.14 2.18 -4.40
N PHE A 86 -0.45 1.18 -3.57
CA PHE A 86 -1.59 0.29 -3.77
C PHE A 86 -2.94 0.98 -3.60
N ASP A 87 -3.11 1.74 -2.52
CA ASP A 87 -4.39 2.39 -2.22
C ASP A 87 -4.74 3.45 -3.27
N ASN A 88 -3.74 4.23 -3.72
CA ASN A 88 -3.96 5.20 -4.78
C ASN A 88 -4.23 4.53 -6.13
N TRP A 89 -3.56 3.42 -6.41
CA TRP A 89 -3.83 2.63 -7.61
C TRP A 89 -5.27 2.09 -7.61
N CYS A 90 -5.75 1.56 -6.50
CA CYS A 90 -7.14 1.13 -6.33
C CYS A 90 -8.13 2.30 -6.44
N ASN A 91 -7.78 3.45 -5.86
CA ASN A 91 -8.61 4.65 -5.91
C ASN A 91 -8.74 5.18 -7.34
N GLU A 92 -7.64 5.23 -8.09
CA GLU A 92 -7.63 5.62 -9.50
C GLU A 92 -8.40 4.64 -10.38
N ALA A 93 -8.34 3.34 -10.09
CA ALA A 93 -9.17 2.33 -10.73
C ALA A 93 -10.67 2.60 -10.50
N ALA A 94 -11.06 2.99 -9.30
CA ALA A 94 -12.45 3.30 -8.99
C ALA A 94 -12.98 4.53 -9.74
N TYR A 95 -12.15 5.51 -10.02
CA TYR A 95 -12.53 6.66 -10.86
C TYR A 95 -12.75 6.30 -12.33
N LEU A 96 -12.29 5.14 -12.81
CA LEU A 96 -12.55 4.65 -14.15
C LEU A 96 -13.91 3.96 -14.31
N LEU A 97 -14.65 3.72 -13.23
CA LEU A 97 -15.94 3.03 -13.26
C LEU A 97 -17.06 3.83 -13.95
N ASP A 98 -16.82 5.08 -14.30
CA ASP A 98 -17.68 5.88 -15.17
C ASP A 98 -17.56 5.47 -16.67
N ARG A 99 -16.51 4.71 -17.03
CA ARG A 99 -16.16 4.36 -18.43
C ARG A 99 -15.99 2.87 -18.66
N ALA A 100 -15.66 2.11 -17.62
CA ALA A 100 -15.41 0.69 -17.70
C ALA A 100 -15.96 -0.05 -16.48
N THR A 101 -16.23 -1.33 -16.63
CA THR A 101 -16.64 -2.19 -15.50
C THR A 101 -15.42 -2.62 -14.69
N ALA A 102 -15.64 -3.03 -13.43
CA ALA A 102 -14.58 -3.57 -12.58
C ALA A 102 -13.86 -4.77 -13.23
N GLY A 103 -14.61 -5.63 -13.94
CA GLY A 103 -14.03 -6.77 -14.66
C GLY A 103 -13.15 -6.38 -15.84
N GLU A 104 -13.48 -5.33 -16.57
CA GLU A 104 -12.66 -4.79 -17.66
C GLU A 104 -11.38 -4.16 -17.12
N ILE A 105 -11.49 -3.39 -16.03
CA ILE A 105 -10.33 -2.76 -15.39
C ILE A 105 -9.38 -3.83 -14.85
N ASP A 106 -9.89 -4.84 -14.15
CA ASP A 106 -9.08 -5.96 -13.64
C ASP A 106 -8.43 -6.76 -14.79
N THR A 107 -9.11 -6.89 -15.93
CA THR A 107 -8.56 -7.57 -17.11
C THR A 107 -7.35 -6.83 -17.66
N VAL A 108 -7.46 -5.52 -17.84
CA VAL A 108 -6.34 -4.70 -18.36
C VAL A 108 -5.21 -4.61 -17.34
N ALA A 109 -5.54 -4.47 -16.05
CA ALA A 109 -4.55 -4.48 -14.98
C ALA A 109 -3.75 -5.80 -14.94
N GLY A 110 -4.38 -6.93 -15.25
CA GLY A 110 -3.76 -8.26 -15.31
C GLY A 110 -2.63 -8.41 -16.33
N ASP A 111 -2.45 -7.47 -17.27
CA ASP A 111 -1.29 -7.41 -18.16
C ASP A 111 -0.01 -6.95 -17.43
N TYR A 112 -0.14 -6.35 -16.25
CA TYR A 112 0.95 -5.69 -15.52
C TYR A 112 1.15 -6.24 -14.11
N VAL A 113 0.10 -6.78 -13.48
CA VAL A 113 0.10 -7.29 -12.11
C VAL A 113 -0.62 -8.64 -12.04
N HIS A 114 -0.32 -9.42 -10.99
CA HIS A 114 -0.89 -10.77 -10.84
C HIS A 114 -2.39 -10.77 -10.60
N ALA A 115 -2.95 -9.72 -10.02
CA ALA A 115 -4.36 -9.59 -9.72
C ALA A 115 -4.82 -8.14 -9.86
N GLY A 116 -5.96 -7.92 -10.49
CA GLY A 116 -6.53 -6.60 -10.67
C GLY A 116 -7.02 -5.97 -9.35
N PRO A 117 -7.17 -4.63 -9.31
CA PRO A 117 -7.50 -3.89 -8.10
C PRO A 117 -8.80 -4.35 -7.43
N PHE A 118 -9.86 -4.55 -8.19
CA PHE A 118 -11.16 -4.91 -7.63
C PHE A 118 -11.22 -6.36 -7.16
N PHE A 119 -10.48 -7.26 -7.81
CA PHE A 119 -10.32 -8.62 -7.34
C PHE A 119 -9.61 -8.66 -5.97
N VAL A 120 -8.53 -7.91 -5.82
CA VAL A 120 -7.80 -7.81 -4.54
C VAL A 120 -8.66 -7.16 -3.46
N LEU A 121 -9.39 -6.09 -3.79
CA LEU A 121 -10.32 -5.44 -2.87
C LEU A 121 -11.42 -6.39 -2.37
N ASN A 122 -11.95 -7.26 -3.23
CA ASN A 122 -12.90 -8.28 -2.81
C ASN A 122 -12.28 -9.28 -1.82
N LEU A 123 -11.05 -9.75 -2.08
CA LEU A 123 -10.34 -10.68 -1.19
C LEU A 123 -10.07 -10.07 0.19
N ALA A 124 -9.65 -8.82 0.20
CA ALA A 124 -9.26 -8.10 1.43
C ALA A 124 -10.46 -7.47 2.15
N ARG A 125 -11.66 -7.42 1.55
CA ARG A 125 -12.76 -6.53 1.97
C ARG A 125 -12.29 -5.09 2.11
N GLY A 126 -11.48 -4.64 1.15
CA GLY A 126 -10.62 -3.47 1.25
C GLY A 126 -11.30 -2.12 1.03
N ASN A 127 -12.57 -2.07 0.56
CA ASN A 127 -13.23 -0.79 0.27
C ASN A 127 -13.18 0.21 1.45
N PRO A 128 -13.50 -0.20 2.71
CA PRO A 128 -13.37 0.71 3.86
C PRO A 128 -11.93 1.16 4.12
N ILE A 129 -10.94 0.29 3.84
CA ILE A 129 -9.52 0.60 4.00
C ILE A 129 -9.14 1.74 3.05
N ILE A 130 -9.48 1.63 1.75
CA ILE A 130 -9.21 2.68 0.77
C ILE A 130 -9.86 4.01 1.17
N VAL A 131 -11.09 3.97 1.69
CA VAL A 131 -11.75 5.19 2.18
C VAL A 131 -10.98 5.83 3.32
N GLU A 132 -10.51 5.03 4.28
CA GLU A 132 -9.79 5.52 5.45
C GLU A 132 -8.41 6.06 5.07
N THR A 133 -7.61 5.28 4.36
CA THR A 133 -6.23 5.63 3.99
C THR A 133 -6.19 6.83 3.05
N ASN A 134 -7.02 6.86 2.02
CA ASN A 134 -7.10 8.01 1.12
C ASN A 134 -7.68 9.26 1.80
N THR A 135 -8.60 9.10 2.76
CA THR A 135 -9.07 10.25 3.57
C THR A 135 -7.93 10.84 4.41
N LEU A 136 -7.07 10.01 5.00
CA LEU A 136 -5.88 10.48 5.70
C LEU A 136 -4.91 11.18 4.75
N GLN A 137 -4.67 10.60 3.58
CA GLN A 137 -3.76 11.19 2.59
C GLN A 137 -4.26 12.53 2.02
N MET A 138 -5.54 12.87 2.15
CA MET A 138 -6.03 14.22 1.80
C MET A 138 -5.35 15.33 2.61
N GLU A 139 -4.70 15.02 3.74
CA GLU A 139 -3.85 15.98 4.44
C GLU A 139 -2.64 16.43 3.58
N GLU A 140 -2.22 15.61 2.62
CA GLU A 140 -1.14 15.91 1.68
C GLU A 140 -1.67 16.53 0.37
N GLY A 141 -2.95 16.33 0.05
CA GLY A 141 -3.57 16.92 -1.14
C GLY A 141 -4.96 16.37 -1.47
N GLU A 142 -5.80 17.22 -2.01
CA GLU A 142 -7.18 16.88 -2.40
C GLU A 142 -7.27 15.81 -3.50
N HIS A 143 -6.20 15.59 -4.25
CA HIS A 143 -6.14 14.55 -5.29
C HIS A 143 -6.18 13.13 -4.72
N TYR A 144 -5.89 12.96 -3.43
CA TYR A 144 -6.02 11.69 -2.74
C TYR A 144 -7.46 11.37 -2.32
N ARG A 145 -8.42 12.24 -2.57
CA ARG A 145 -9.83 12.03 -2.18
C ARG A 145 -10.33 10.65 -2.59
N PRO A 146 -10.91 9.85 -1.68
CA PRO A 146 -11.43 8.54 -2.03
C PRO A 146 -12.64 8.64 -2.94
N ALA A 147 -12.71 7.80 -3.96
CA ALA A 147 -13.85 7.69 -4.84
C ALA A 147 -15.10 7.33 -4.03
N SER A 148 -16.18 8.08 -4.24
CA SER A 148 -17.43 7.95 -3.44
C SER A 148 -18.06 6.56 -3.55
N ILE A 149 -17.82 5.85 -4.65
CA ILE A 149 -18.36 4.51 -4.93
C ILE A 149 -17.95 3.48 -3.85
N PHE A 150 -16.78 3.61 -3.24
CA PHE A 150 -16.33 2.72 -2.16
C PHE A 150 -17.27 2.69 -0.94
N ARG A 151 -18.07 3.72 -0.73
CA ARG A 151 -19.03 3.81 0.38
C ARG A 151 -20.39 3.17 0.09
N SER A 152 -20.64 2.80 -1.17
CA SER A 152 -21.94 2.30 -1.64
C SER A 152 -21.90 0.90 -2.22
N VAL A 153 -20.70 0.31 -2.36
CA VAL A 153 -20.50 -1.03 -2.93
C VAL A 153 -19.71 -1.87 -1.94
N ASP A 154 -20.25 -3.00 -1.52
CA ASP A 154 -19.56 -3.94 -0.63
C ASP A 154 -18.62 -4.89 -1.39
N THR A 155 -19.01 -5.28 -2.60
CA THR A 155 -18.25 -6.23 -3.44
C THR A 155 -18.33 -5.83 -4.91
N TRP A 156 -17.28 -6.12 -5.64
CA TRP A 156 -17.14 -5.81 -7.05
C TRP A 156 -17.46 -7.01 -7.92
N LYS A 157 -18.11 -6.77 -9.06
CA LYS A 157 -18.34 -7.80 -10.07
C LYS A 157 -17.08 -7.91 -10.94
N THR A 158 -16.18 -8.81 -10.56
CA THR A 158 -14.94 -9.11 -11.28
C THR A 158 -15.10 -10.33 -12.17
N VAL A 159 -14.10 -10.60 -13.01
CA VAL A 159 -14.02 -11.85 -13.77
C VAL A 159 -13.34 -12.95 -12.93
N PRO A 160 -13.72 -14.22 -13.11
CA PRO A 160 -13.04 -15.32 -12.43
C PRO A 160 -11.55 -15.38 -12.81
N PRO A 161 -10.66 -15.89 -11.92
CA PRO A 161 -9.25 -16.09 -12.23
C PRO A 161 -9.03 -16.85 -13.54
N GLY A 162 -8.11 -16.36 -14.38
CA GLY A 162 -7.81 -16.95 -15.69
C GLY A 162 -8.85 -16.65 -16.78
N LYS A 163 -9.83 -15.80 -16.48
CA LYS A 163 -10.79 -15.27 -17.47
C LYS A 163 -10.51 -13.79 -17.71
N ALA A 164 -10.88 -13.31 -18.90
CA ALA A 164 -10.78 -11.91 -19.28
C ALA A 164 -12.14 -11.40 -19.74
N ALA A 165 -12.45 -10.15 -19.43
CA ALA A 165 -13.55 -9.41 -20.02
C ALA A 165 -13.18 -8.97 -21.44
N ALA A 166 -14.16 -8.84 -22.33
CA ALA A 166 -13.92 -8.19 -23.62
C ALA A 166 -13.81 -6.67 -23.39
N VAL A 167 -12.69 -6.09 -23.79
CA VAL A 167 -12.42 -4.65 -23.68
C VAL A 167 -12.03 -4.11 -25.05
N ASP A 168 -12.64 -3.03 -25.50
CA ASP A 168 -12.20 -2.39 -26.74
C ASP A 168 -10.85 -1.67 -26.55
N ALA A 169 -10.12 -1.50 -27.64
CA ALA A 169 -8.76 -0.96 -27.60
C ALA A 169 -8.66 0.47 -27.02
N THR A 170 -9.69 1.29 -27.21
CA THR A 170 -9.72 2.67 -26.71
C THR A 170 -9.87 2.67 -25.19
N THR A 171 -10.85 1.92 -24.70
CA THR A 171 -11.10 1.75 -23.24
C THR A 171 -9.89 1.09 -22.57
N ALA A 172 -9.31 0.04 -23.17
CA ALA A 172 -8.10 -0.59 -22.65
C ALA A 172 -6.93 0.39 -22.55
N GLY A 173 -6.73 1.24 -23.56
CA GLY A 173 -5.72 2.29 -23.53
C GLY A 173 -5.94 3.29 -22.39
N GLN A 174 -7.17 3.74 -22.17
CA GLN A 174 -7.50 4.67 -21.09
C GLN A 174 -7.25 4.07 -19.70
N ILE A 175 -7.64 2.80 -19.50
CA ILE A 175 -7.40 2.08 -18.24
C ILE A 175 -5.89 1.96 -18.00
N ARG A 176 -5.15 1.46 -18.98
CA ARG A 176 -3.70 1.32 -18.89
C ARG A 176 -3.02 2.64 -18.53
N ASP A 177 -3.31 3.70 -19.27
CA ASP A 177 -2.65 4.99 -19.08
C ASP A 177 -2.94 5.59 -17.70
N ARG A 178 -4.15 5.40 -17.17
CA ARG A 178 -4.50 5.86 -15.82
C ARG A 178 -3.79 5.05 -14.75
N LEU A 179 -3.84 3.72 -14.82
CA LEU A 179 -3.24 2.85 -13.83
C LEU A 179 -1.70 2.97 -13.79
N LEU A 180 -1.05 2.92 -14.95
CA LEU A 180 0.40 3.11 -15.04
C LEU A 180 0.81 4.54 -14.67
N GLY A 181 0.01 5.53 -15.04
CA GLY A 181 0.22 6.92 -14.66
C GLY A 181 0.21 7.09 -13.13
N SER A 182 -0.78 6.50 -12.44
CA SER A 182 -0.84 6.51 -10.97
C SER A 182 0.38 5.82 -10.36
N LEU A 183 0.73 4.62 -10.84
CA LEU A 183 1.89 3.87 -10.36
C LEU A 183 3.18 4.70 -10.48
N PHE A 184 3.44 5.27 -11.65
CA PHE A 184 4.65 6.07 -11.86
C PHE A 184 4.65 7.37 -11.06
N CYS A 185 3.53 8.07 -10.96
CA CYS A 185 3.44 9.29 -10.15
C CYS A 185 3.74 9.00 -8.68
N GLN A 186 3.15 7.96 -8.09
CA GLN A 186 3.42 7.57 -6.72
C GLN A 186 4.87 7.12 -6.52
N SER A 187 5.41 6.34 -7.45
CA SER A 187 6.81 5.88 -7.39
C SER A 187 7.81 7.04 -7.43
N VAL A 188 7.57 8.02 -8.29
CA VAL A 188 8.41 9.23 -8.38
C VAL A 188 8.30 10.05 -7.09
N ASP A 189 7.08 10.28 -6.58
CA ASP A 189 6.86 11.03 -5.33
C ASP A 189 7.58 10.38 -4.14
N ILE A 190 7.51 9.06 -4.02
CA ILE A 190 8.17 8.29 -2.96
C ILE A 190 9.69 8.49 -3.00
N VAL A 191 10.30 8.36 -4.17
CA VAL A 191 11.75 8.48 -4.33
C VAL A 191 12.20 9.94 -4.18
N ASP A 192 11.48 10.89 -4.77
CA ASP A 192 11.81 12.33 -4.74
C ASP A 192 11.72 12.90 -3.32
N ARG A 193 10.75 12.46 -2.55
CA ARG A 193 10.59 12.81 -1.13
C ARG A 193 11.47 11.98 -0.20
N SER A 194 12.28 11.06 -0.73
CA SER A 194 13.12 10.15 0.06
C SER A 194 12.33 9.32 1.10
N ILE A 195 11.09 8.98 0.80
CA ILE A 195 10.24 8.13 1.65
C ILE A 195 10.85 6.73 1.75
N ALA A 196 11.37 6.22 0.63
CA ALA A 196 12.12 4.98 0.57
C ALA A 196 13.16 5.05 -0.56
N SER A 197 14.10 4.12 -0.55
CA SER A 197 15.01 3.96 -1.69
C SER A 197 14.28 3.39 -2.91
N ALA A 198 14.76 3.69 -4.11
CA ALA A 198 14.24 3.08 -5.34
C ALA A 198 14.32 1.54 -5.30
N SER A 199 15.37 0.99 -4.68
CA SER A 199 15.54 -0.46 -4.53
C SER A 199 14.52 -1.07 -3.58
N ASP A 200 14.22 -0.42 -2.44
CA ASP A 200 13.19 -0.90 -1.51
C ASP A 200 11.80 -0.82 -2.15
N LEU A 201 11.53 0.26 -2.89
CA LEU A 201 10.27 0.43 -3.60
C LEU A 201 10.07 -0.65 -4.67
N GLU A 202 11.06 -0.88 -5.54
CA GLU A 202 11.02 -1.91 -6.57
C GLU A 202 10.81 -3.30 -5.95
N LEU A 203 11.63 -3.64 -4.96
CA LEU A 203 11.55 -4.92 -4.28
C LEU A 203 10.19 -5.09 -3.58
N GLY A 204 9.72 -4.07 -2.91
CA GLY A 204 8.43 -4.07 -2.23
C GLY A 204 7.25 -4.24 -3.18
N CYS A 205 7.22 -3.51 -4.29
CA CYS A 205 6.19 -3.68 -5.32
C CYS A 205 6.18 -5.10 -5.88
N CYS A 206 7.34 -5.66 -6.22
CA CYS A 206 7.43 -7.03 -6.73
C CYS A 206 7.00 -8.10 -5.72
N LEU A 207 7.32 -7.93 -4.44
CA LEU A 207 7.06 -8.94 -3.41
C LEU A 207 5.66 -8.84 -2.80
N ALA A 208 5.16 -7.64 -2.61
CA ALA A 208 3.93 -7.39 -1.87
C ALA A 208 2.72 -7.17 -2.77
N LEU A 209 2.92 -6.49 -3.90
CA LEU A 209 1.82 -6.07 -4.78
C LEU A 209 1.72 -6.94 -6.05
N GLY A 210 2.78 -7.61 -6.48
CA GLY A 210 2.83 -8.53 -7.62
C GLY A 210 3.20 -7.85 -8.90
#